data_35907ee62ff955c34256c9172f1b8551
#
_entry.id   35907ee62ff955c34256c9172f1b8551
#
_cell.length_a   1.000
_cell.length_b   1.000
_cell.length_c   1.000
_cell.angle_alpha   90.00
_cell.angle_beta   90.00
_cell.angle_gamma   90.00
#
_symmetry.space_group_name_H-M   'P 1'
#
loop_
_entity.id
_entity.type
_entity.pdbx_description
1 polymer ?
#
loop_
_entity_poly.entity_id
_entity_poly.type
_entity_poly.pdbx_seq_one_letter_code
_entity_poly.pdbx_strand_id
1 'polypeptide(L)'
;GGPIGPILDRLRVVLEPWLGRARFDQSPVAPKFRFRVDAEDGSGVPIRLKVEINTREIQAFDDPASLSLRIENPWFSGEASISTFSREEMLAXKLRALLQREQGRDLYDLAHALEVFQNLNIATLIEMFGRYLALSGQTVSRAQAQERMFAKLANPRFLLDVRPLLPAAQAEALTEETTADSFRRVFTMLIDRLPGDPWGRTQTMKERFGISW
;
A
#
# COMPACT_ATOMS: atom_id res chain seq x y z
N GLY A 1 15.68 17.18 1.87
CA GLY A 1 16.51 15.99 1.71
C GLY A 1 17.72 16.24 0.84
N GLY A 2 18.77 15.47 1.06
CA GLY A 2 20.00 15.58 0.28
C GLY A 2 19.88 14.90 -1.09
N PRO A 3 20.95 15.01 -1.91
CA PRO A 3 20.94 14.38 -3.23
C PRO A 3 20.88 12.86 -3.12
N ILE A 4 20.10 12.23 -4.00
CA ILE A 4 19.85 10.80 -3.97
C ILE A 4 21.05 9.96 -4.46
N GLY A 5 21.92 10.56 -5.28
CA GLY A 5 23.06 9.86 -5.89
C GLY A 5 23.93 9.10 -4.91
N PRO A 6 24.45 9.77 -3.85
CA PRO A 6 25.29 9.08 -2.86
C PRO A 6 24.58 7.92 -2.15
N ILE A 7 23.26 7.99 -1.96
CA ILE A 7 22.49 6.90 -1.36
C ILE A 7 22.47 5.70 -2.31
N LEU A 8 22.23 5.98 -3.60
CA LEU A 8 22.21 4.93 -4.64
C LEU A 8 23.59 4.27 -4.77
N ASP A 9 24.66 5.05 -4.73
CA ASP A 9 26.03 4.52 -4.81
C ASP A 9 26.36 3.61 -3.62
N ARG A 10 25.95 4.01 -2.41
CA ARG A 10 26.13 3.18 -1.21
C ARG A 10 25.35 1.86 -1.33
N LEU A 11 24.12 1.91 -1.81
CA LEU A 11 23.30 0.70 -2.00
C LEU A 11 23.98 -0.24 -3.01
N ARG A 12 24.55 0.29 -4.10
CA ARG A 12 25.26 -0.52 -5.08
C ARG A 12 26.47 -1.22 -4.46
N VAL A 13 27.28 -0.48 -3.72
CA VAL A 13 28.48 -1.01 -3.06
C VAL A 13 28.13 -2.20 -2.13
N VAL A 14 27.01 -2.09 -1.42
CA VAL A 14 26.58 -3.13 -0.49
C VAL A 14 25.94 -4.32 -1.21
N LEU A 15 25.15 -4.08 -2.24
CA LEU A 15 24.30 -5.11 -2.85
C LEU A 15 24.96 -5.85 -4.03
N GLU A 16 25.79 -5.15 -4.84
CA GLU A 16 26.38 -5.77 -6.03
C GLU A 16 27.30 -6.98 -5.76
N PRO A 17 28.05 -7.02 -4.65
CA PRO A 17 28.83 -8.23 -4.34
C PRO A 17 27.98 -9.50 -4.15
N TRP A 18 26.71 -9.34 -3.75
CA TRP A 18 25.80 -10.46 -3.49
C TRP A 18 24.88 -10.75 -4.68
N LEU A 19 24.43 -9.70 -5.37
CA LEU A 19 23.33 -9.79 -6.34
C LEU A 19 23.79 -9.58 -7.78
N GLY A 20 25.10 -9.36 -7.99
CA GLY A 20 25.63 -9.05 -9.31
C GLY A 20 25.33 -7.60 -9.71
N ARG A 21 25.76 -7.22 -10.90
CA ARG A 21 25.68 -5.84 -11.38
C ARG A 21 24.22 -5.37 -11.52
N ALA A 22 23.91 -4.24 -10.93
CA ALA A 22 22.59 -3.63 -10.99
C ALA A 22 22.33 -2.98 -12.37
N ARG A 23 21.10 -3.10 -12.85
CA ARG A 23 20.60 -2.26 -13.95
C ARG A 23 19.91 -1.06 -13.32
N PHE A 24 20.33 0.13 -13.72
CA PHE A 24 19.82 1.38 -13.16
C PHE A 24 18.80 2.01 -14.11
N ASP A 25 17.67 2.40 -13.56
CA ASP A 25 16.59 3.09 -14.26
C ASP A 25 16.47 4.49 -13.65
N GLN A 26 16.88 5.49 -14.41
CA GLN A 26 16.88 6.90 -13.98
C GLN A 26 15.49 7.50 -14.16
N SER A 27 14.66 7.34 -13.14
CA SER A 27 13.40 8.07 -13.08
C SER A 27 13.58 9.28 -12.15
N PRO A 28 13.14 10.46 -12.56
CA PRO A 28 13.24 11.66 -11.68
C PRO A 28 12.49 11.53 -10.37
N VAL A 29 11.46 10.71 -10.35
CA VAL A 29 10.55 10.61 -9.18
C VAL A 29 10.66 9.27 -8.46
N ALA A 30 11.29 8.27 -9.07
CA ALA A 30 11.41 6.95 -8.47
C ALA A 30 12.58 6.17 -9.11
N PRO A 31 13.83 6.60 -8.85
CA PRO A 31 14.98 5.86 -9.36
C PRO A 31 14.98 4.43 -8.84
N LYS A 32 15.42 3.49 -9.67
CA LYS A 32 15.33 2.05 -9.37
C LYS A 32 16.61 1.34 -9.73
N PHE A 33 16.99 0.39 -8.90
CA PHE A 33 17.93 -0.68 -9.25
C PHE A 33 17.16 -1.97 -9.48
N ARG A 34 17.58 -2.71 -10.50
CA ARG A 34 17.07 -4.04 -10.77
C ARG A 34 18.22 -5.02 -10.79
N PHE A 35 18.11 -6.05 -9.98
CA PHE A 35 19.06 -7.16 -9.94
C PHE A 35 18.38 -8.41 -10.51
N ARG A 36 19.17 -9.26 -11.12
CA ARG A 36 18.74 -10.57 -11.60
C ARG A 36 19.76 -11.58 -11.12
N VAL A 37 19.31 -12.51 -10.29
CA VAL A 37 20.15 -13.53 -9.69
C VAL A 37 19.59 -14.90 -10.08
N ASP A 38 20.43 -15.83 -10.47
CA ASP A 38 19.97 -17.19 -10.78
C ASP A 38 19.59 -17.88 -9.47
N ALA A 39 18.43 -18.55 -9.48
CA ALA A 39 17.98 -19.30 -8.31
C ALA A 39 18.88 -20.51 -8.08
N GLU A 40 19.22 -20.76 -6.82
CA GLU A 40 20.11 -21.87 -6.44
C GLU A 40 19.38 -23.23 -6.43
N ASP A 41 18.05 -23.22 -6.61
CA ASP A 41 17.23 -24.43 -6.61
C ASP A 41 17.32 -25.24 -7.91
N GLY A 42 18.10 -24.82 -8.87
CA GLY A 42 18.26 -25.48 -10.15
C GLY A 42 17.09 -25.32 -11.12
N SER A 43 16.10 -24.50 -10.78
CA SER A 43 14.91 -24.30 -11.61
C SER A 43 15.19 -23.53 -12.91
N GLY A 44 16.31 -22.80 -12.96
CA GLY A 44 16.61 -21.89 -14.06
C GLY A 44 15.77 -20.63 -14.09
N VAL A 45 14.88 -20.45 -13.09
CA VAL A 45 14.03 -19.27 -12.99
C VAL A 45 14.79 -18.18 -12.23
N PRO A 46 15.05 -17.00 -12.83
CA PRO A 46 15.81 -15.98 -12.13
C PRO A 46 14.99 -15.28 -11.06
N ILE A 47 15.64 -15.05 -9.92
CA ILE A 47 15.10 -14.18 -8.87
C ILE A 47 15.33 -12.73 -9.31
N ARG A 48 14.28 -11.93 -9.24
CA ARG A 48 14.34 -10.51 -9.63
C ARG A 48 14.10 -9.64 -8.41
N LEU A 49 15.10 -8.86 -8.05
CA LEU A 49 14.98 -7.89 -6.95
C LEU A 49 14.94 -6.48 -7.53
N LYS A 50 13.98 -5.69 -7.07
CA LYS A 50 13.89 -4.27 -7.43
C LYS A 50 14.03 -3.44 -6.15
N VAL A 51 14.96 -2.49 -6.15
CA VAL A 51 15.05 -1.45 -5.13
C VAL A 51 14.56 -0.16 -5.77
N GLU A 52 13.51 0.41 -5.23
CA GLU A 52 12.90 1.63 -5.75
C GLU A 52 12.81 2.67 -4.63
N ILE A 53 13.23 3.89 -4.92
CA ILE A 53 13.23 4.99 -3.94
C ILE A 53 12.28 6.06 -4.42
N ASN A 54 11.22 6.31 -3.66
CA ASN A 54 10.30 7.41 -3.96
C ASN A 54 10.97 8.73 -3.55
N THR A 55 11.14 9.63 -4.51
CA THR A 55 11.72 10.96 -4.28
C THR A 55 10.69 12.09 -4.39
N ARG A 56 9.43 11.74 -4.64
CA ARG A 56 8.36 12.72 -4.79
C ARG A 56 7.75 13.10 -3.45
N GLU A 57 7.48 12.11 -2.62
CA GLU A 57 6.80 12.30 -1.34
C GLU A 57 7.83 12.20 -0.22
N ILE A 58 8.51 13.33 0.03
CA ILE A 58 9.63 13.42 0.97
C ILE A 58 9.23 14.08 2.30
N GLN A 59 7.99 14.54 2.40
CA GLN A 59 7.52 15.23 3.62
C GLN A 59 6.59 14.31 4.40
N ALA A 60 6.92 14.09 5.67
CA ALA A 60 6.01 13.48 6.63
C ALA A 60 5.27 14.60 7.37
N PHE A 61 4.02 14.35 7.73
CA PHE A 61 3.21 15.27 8.51
C PHE A 61 3.27 14.96 10.00
N ASP A 62 3.68 13.74 10.32
CA ASP A 62 3.85 13.29 11.70
C ASP A 62 5.34 13.01 11.95
N ASP A 63 5.76 12.92 13.20
CA ASP A 63 7.13 12.54 13.52
C ASP A 63 7.37 11.08 13.08
N PRO A 64 8.49 10.82 12.40
CA PRO A 64 8.76 9.45 11.97
C PRO A 64 8.84 8.48 13.14
N ALA A 65 8.18 7.35 12.99
CA ALA A 65 8.26 6.24 13.93
C ALA A 65 9.53 5.43 13.66
N SER A 66 10.04 4.78 14.68
CA SER A 66 11.17 3.86 14.54
C SER A 66 10.68 2.42 14.74
N LEU A 67 10.91 1.57 13.75
CA LEU A 67 10.52 0.18 13.77
C LEU A 67 11.76 -0.71 13.82
N SER A 68 11.85 -1.57 14.83
CA SER A 68 12.92 -2.58 14.89
C SER A 68 12.58 -3.71 13.94
N LEU A 69 13.48 -3.96 13.00
CA LEU A 69 13.42 -5.11 12.09
C LEU A 69 14.50 -6.11 12.50
N ARG A 70 14.09 -7.30 12.88
CA ARG A 70 14.99 -8.40 13.19
C ARG A 70 14.77 -9.53 12.19
N ILE A 71 15.85 -9.98 11.59
CA ILE A 71 15.84 -11.11 10.67
C ILE A 71 16.72 -12.21 11.29
N GLU A 72 16.20 -13.41 11.30
CA GLU A 72 16.92 -14.57 11.82
C GLU A 72 16.53 -15.78 10.98
N ASN A 73 17.50 -16.31 10.23
CA ASN A 73 17.31 -17.50 9.40
C ASN A 73 18.67 -18.21 9.24
N PRO A 74 18.71 -19.40 8.63
CA PRO A 74 19.97 -20.17 8.53
C PRO A 74 21.11 -19.46 7.78
N TRP A 75 20.80 -18.49 6.95
CA TRP A 75 21.81 -17.82 6.12
C TRP A 75 22.21 -16.45 6.63
N PHE A 76 21.35 -15.82 7.43
CA PHE A 76 21.58 -14.44 7.87
C PHE A 76 20.84 -14.14 9.15
N SER A 77 21.53 -13.45 10.07
CA SER A 77 20.89 -12.86 11.26
C SER A 77 21.32 -11.40 11.37
N GLY A 78 20.36 -10.55 11.63
CA GLY A 78 20.64 -9.12 11.77
C GLY A 78 19.47 -8.36 12.35
N GLU A 79 19.77 -7.17 12.84
CA GLU A 79 18.78 -6.26 13.39
C GLU A 79 19.07 -4.84 12.91
N ALA A 80 18.01 -4.10 12.59
CA ALA A 80 18.12 -2.72 12.17
C ALA A 80 16.93 -1.92 12.67
N SER A 81 17.18 -0.65 12.98
CA SER A 81 16.10 0.29 13.29
C SER A 81 15.75 1.04 12.00
N ILE A 82 14.49 0.94 11.59
CA ILE A 82 14.01 1.52 10.34
C ILE A 82 13.08 2.68 10.66
N SER A 83 13.40 3.85 10.10
CA SER A 83 12.52 5.01 10.18
C SER A 83 11.34 4.81 9.23
N THR A 84 10.14 5.01 9.72
CA THR A 84 8.90 4.82 8.94
C THR A 84 7.87 5.89 9.32
N PHE A 85 6.84 6.01 8.51
CA PHE A 85 5.69 6.86 8.82
C PHE A 85 4.92 6.30 10.02
N SER A 86 4.15 7.15 10.70
CA SER A 86 3.16 6.66 11.67
C SER A 86 2.14 5.76 10.96
N ARG A 87 1.43 4.93 11.73
CA ARG A 87 0.42 4.02 11.17
C ARG A 87 -0.65 4.79 10.42
N GLU A 88 -1.14 5.85 11.03
CA GLU A 88 -2.18 6.70 10.47
C GLU A 88 -1.73 7.34 9.16
N GLU A 89 -0.52 7.84 9.13
CA GLU A 89 0.02 8.48 7.93
C GLU A 89 0.26 7.46 6.80
N MET A 90 0.80 6.30 7.13
CA MET A 90 0.99 5.22 6.16
C MET A 90 -0.34 4.79 5.55
N LEU A 91 -1.39 4.66 6.38
CA LEU A 91 -2.71 4.28 5.91
C LEU A 91 -3.42 5.41 5.18
N ALA A 92 -3.17 6.65 5.48
CA ALA A 92 -3.61 7.78 4.67
C ALA A 92 -3.05 7.73 3.23
N UNK A 93 -1.97 7.27 3.00
CA UNK A 93 -1.43 7.12 1.84
C UNK A 93 -1.99 6.11 1.11
N LYS A 94 -2.28 4.92 1.82
CA LYS A 94 -3.00 3.80 1.22
C LYS A 94 -4.41 4.16 0.80
N LEU A 95 -5.12 4.91 1.61
CA LEU A 95 -6.47 5.39 1.29
C LEU A 95 -6.46 6.25 0.01
N ARG A 96 -5.45 7.12 -0.11
CA ARG A 96 -5.29 7.92 -1.34
C ARG A 96 -5.07 7.02 -2.56
N ALA A 97 -4.20 6.02 -2.44
CA ALA A 97 -3.94 5.07 -3.53
C ALA A 97 -5.22 4.32 -3.92
N LEU A 98 -5.98 3.82 -2.93
CA LEU A 98 -7.25 3.13 -3.17
C LEU A 98 -8.22 3.97 -3.99
N LEU A 99 -8.30 5.28 -3.71
CA LEU A 99 -9.25 6.16 -4.38
C LEU A 99 -8.73 6.70 -5.73
N GLN A 100 -7.42 6.60 -6.01
CA GLN A 100 -6.83 7.14 -7.23
C GLN A 100 -6.50 6.10 -8.30
N ARG A 101 -6.36 4.82 -7.92
CA ARG A 101 -5.96 3.76 -8.88
C ARG A 101 -6.81 2.50 -8.72
N GLU A 102 -6.71 1.61 -9.71
CA GLU A 102 -7.50 0.38 -9.77
C GLU A 102 -6.63 -0.82 -9.37
N GLN A 103 -6.28 -0.91 -8.08
CA GLN A 103 -5.50 -2.04 -7.54
C GLN A 103 -6.15 -2.56 -6.26
N GLY A 104 -6.66 -3.78 -6.32
CA GLY A 104 -7.35 -4.41 -5.19
C GLY A 104 -6.48 -4.60 -3.95
N ARG A 105 -5.16 -4.69 -4.14
CA ARG A 105 -4.24 -4.77 -3.00
C ARG A 105 -4.36 -3.57 -2.06
N ASP A 106 -4.75 -2.39 -2.56
CA ASP A 106 -4.92 -1.23 -1.69
C ASP A 106 -6.11 -1.42 -0.75
N LEU A 107 -7.18 -2.05 -1.23
CA LEU A 107 -8.33 -2.43 -0.39
C LEU A 107 -7.92 -3.51 0.62
N TYR A 108 -7.23 -4.54 0.14
CA TYR A 108 -6.76 -5.66 0.97
C TYR A 108 -5.87 -5.15 2.11
N ASP A 109 -4.87 -4.33 1.80
CA ASP A 109 -3.92 -3.80 2.78
C ASP A 109 -4.64 -2.94 3.84
N LEU A 110 -5.58 -2.08 3.42
CA LEU A 110 -6.35 -1.25 4.35
C LEU A 110 -7.24 -2.11 5.25
N ALA A 111 -7.95 -3.08 4.68
CA ALA A 111 -8.83 -3.96 5.46
C ALA A 111 -8.02 -4.74 6.50
N HIS A 112 -6.88 -5.29 6.09
CA HIS A 112 -5.98 -6.02 6.98
C HIS A 112 -5.43 -5.11 8.09
N ALA A 113 -4.99 -3.92 7.74
CA ALA A 113 -4.48 -2.97 8.73
C ALA A 113 -5.54 -2.57 9.76
N LEU A 114 -6.78 -2.34 9.30
CA LEU A 114 -7.90 -2.01 10.20
C LEU A 114 -8.26 -3.18 11.14
N GLU A 115 -7.92 -4.40 10.76
CA GLU A 115 -8.13 -5.58 11.59
C GLU A 115 -7.00 -5.75 12.62
N VAL A 116 -5.76 -5.57 12.18
CA VAL A 116 -4.57 -5.90 12.98
C VAL A 116 -4.16 -4.76 13.91
N PHE A 117 -4.23 -3.52 13.43
CA PHE A 117 -3.78 -2.36 14.22
C PHE A 117 -4.86 -1.92 15.20
N GLN A 118 -4.62 -2.20 16.46
CA GLN A 118 -5.49 -1.71 17.53
C GLN A 118 -5.26 -0.20 17.75
N ASN A 119 -6.31 0.48 18.16
CA ASN A 119 -6.26 1.89 18.57
C ASN A 119 -5.82 2.87 17.48
N LEU A 120 -6.13 2.58 16.21
CA LEU A 120 -5.92 3.56 15.13
C LEU A 120 -6.76 4.80 15.35
N ASN A 121 -6.13 5.96 15.22
CA ASN A 121 -6.86 7.23 15.25
C ASN A 121 -7.39 7.54 13.85
N ILE A 122 -8.63 7.13 13.59
CA ILE A 122 -9.26 7.30 12.27
C ILE A 122 -9.40 8.78 11.91
N ALA A 123 -9.65 9.66 12.88
CA ALA A 123 -9.76 11.09 12.61
C ALA A 123 -8.43 11.66 12.09
N THR A 124 -7.32 11.28 12.73
CA THR A 124 -5.97 11.67 12.28
C THR A 124 -5.67 11.11 10.88
N LEU A 125 -6.02 9.84 10.64
CA LEU A 125 -5.85 9.21 9.32
C LEU A 125 -6.58 10.00 8.21
N ILE A 126 -7.84 10.36 8.45
CA ILE A 126 -8.66 11.12 7.50
C ILE A 126 -8.08 12.53 7.28
N GLU A 127 -7.64 13.18 8.35
CA GLU A 127 -6.99 14.50 8.25
C GLU A 127 -5.74 14.42 7.36
N MET A 128 -4.86 13.44 7.62
CA MET A 128 -3.63 13.25 6.85
C MET A 128 -3.93 12.95 5.38
N PHE A 129 -4.95 12.13 5.13
CA PHE A 129 -5.42 11.86 3.76
C PHE A 129 -5.78 13.16 3.04
N GLY A 130 -6.54 14.04 3.70
CA GLY A 130 -6.90 15.35 3.15
C GLY A 130 -5.68 16.22 2.87
N ARG A 131 -4.72 16.25 3.79
CA ARG A 131 -3.47 17.02 3.62
C ARG A 131 -2.66 16.52 2.42
N TYR A 132 -2.53 15.19 2.23
CA TYR A 132 -1.83 14.64 1.07
C TYR A 132 -2.52 14.94 -0.26
N LEU A 133 -3.85 14.97 -0.28
CA LEU A 133 -4.59 15.38 -1.47
C LEU A 133 -4.32 16.87 -1.78
N ALA A 134 -4.36 17.71 -0.75
CA ALA A 134 -4.14 19.15 -0.90
C ALA A 134 -2.75 19.47 -1.47
N LEU A 135 -1.71 18.69 -1.12
CA LEU A 135 -0.36 18.85 -1.68
C LEU A 135 -0.35 18.72 -3.21
N SER A 136 -1.29 17.96 -3.78
CA SER A 136 -1.42 17.79 -5.23
C SER A 136 -2.57 18.61 -5.82
N GLY A 137 -3.11 19.57 -5.07
CA GLY A 137 -4.20 20.43 -5.51
C GLY A 137 -5.52 19.67 -5.68
N GLN A 138 -5.70 18.56 -4.98
CA GLN A 138 -6.87 17.69 -5.12
C GLN A 138 -7.71 17.69 -3.85
N THR A 139 -8.99 17.38 -4.03
CA THR A 139 -9.91 17.07 -2.93
C THR A 139 -10.76 15.89 -3.35
N VAL A 140 -11.21 15.12 -2.36
CA VAL A 140 -12.15 14.02 -2.59
C VAL A 140 -13.21 14.10 -1.51
N SER A 141 -14.45 14.34 -1.90
CA SER A 141 -15.57 14.36 -0.97
C SER A 141 -16.04 12.95 -0.63
N ARG A 142 -16.82 12.83 0.44
CA ARG A 142 -17.44 11.57 0.83
C ARG A 142 -18.25 10.97 -0.34
N ALA A 143 -19.06 11.77 -1.01
CA ALA A 143 -19.87 11.31 -2.15
C ALA A 143 -19.00 10.71 -3.27
N GLN A 144 -17.92 11.42 -3.64
CA GLN A 144 -17.00 10.96 -4.67
C GLN A 144 -16.29 9.66 -4.27
N ALA A 145 -15.88 9.56 -3.01
CA ALA A 145 -15.22 8.35 -2.51
C ALA A 145 -16.17 7.15 -2.53
N GLN A 146 -17.41 7.34 -2.07
CA GLN A 146 -18.43 6.29 -2.07
C GLN A 146 -18.73 5.81 -3.50
N GLU A 147 -18.92 6.74 -4.43
CA GLU A 147 -19.16 6.42 -5.84
C GLU A 147 -18.00 5.59 -6.42
N ARG A 148 -16.75 6.02 -6.20
CA ARG A 148 -15.55 5.30 -6.66
C ARG A 148 -15.48 3.88 -6.05
N MET A 149 -15.79 3.74 -4.78
CA MET A 149 -15.76 2.44 -4.11
C MET A 149 -16.78 1.46 -4.72
N PHE A 150 -17.99 1.91 -4.98
CA PHE A 150 -18.99 1.04 -5.61
C PHE A 150 -18.63 0.72 -7.07
N ALA A 151 -18.00 1.64 -7.80
CA ALA A 151 -17.49 1.35 -9.14
C ALA A 151 -16.44 0.23 -9.09
N LYS A 152 -15.54 0.25 -8.09
CA LYS A 152 -14.54 -0.80 -7.89
C LYS A 152 -15.19 -2.14 -7.53
N LEU A 153 -16.19 -2.12 -6.67
CA LEU A 153 -16.90 -3.34 -6.27
C LEU A 153 -17.60 -3.99 -7.48
N ALA A 154 -18.04 -3.19 -8.45
CA ALA A 154 -18.66 -3.68 -9.68
C ALA A 154 -17.65 -4.35 -10.64
N ASN A 155 -16.35 -4.23 -10.38
CA ASN A 155 -15.29 -4.77 -11.24
C ASN A 155 -14.70 -6.05 -10.62
N PRO A 156 -15.04 -7.25 -11.11
CA PRO A 156 -14.53 -8.50 -10.52
C PRO A 156 -13.01 -8.61 -10.55
N ARG A 157 -12.35 -8.02 -11.55
CA ARG A 157 -10.89 -8.08 -11.67
C ARG A 157 -10.19 -7.29 -10.57
N PHE A 158 -10.81 -6.18 -10.13
CA PHE A 158 -10.23 -5.35 -9.08
C PHE A 158 -10.02 -6.14 -7.79
N LEU A 159 -11.01 -6.94 -7.41
CA LEU A 159 -10.97 -7.67 -6.13
C LEU A 159 -10.03 -8.88 -6.17
N LEU A 160 -9.76 -9.43 -7.36
CA LEU A 160 -8.96 -10.64 -7.51
C LEU A 160 -7.49 -10.37 -7.86
N ASP A 161 -7.12 -9.14 -8.18
CA ASP A 161 -5.77 -8.83 -8.65
C ASP A 161 -4.70 -8.99 -7.56
N VAL A 162 -5.10 -9.08 -6.30
CA VAL A 162 -4.19 -9.28 -5.18
C VAL A 162 -3.74 -10.74 -5.03
N ARG A 163 -4.52 -11.70 -5.55
CA ARG A 163 -4.25 -13.14 -5.36
C ARG A 163 -2.81 -13.56 -5.70
N PRO A 164 -2.22 -13.14 -6.84
CA PRO A 164 -0.86 -13.55 -7.16
C PRO A 164 0.20 -12.99 -6.21
N LEU A 165 -0.15 -12.06 -5.35
CA LEU A 165 0.78 -11.42 -4.41
C LEU A 165 0.73 -12.08 -3.02
N LEU A 166 -0.20 -12.99 -2.80
CA LEU A 166 -0.44 -13.61 -1.50
C LEU A 166 0.16 -15.01 -1.43
N PRO A 167 0.59 -15.44 -0.24
CA PRO A 167 0.86 -16.87 -0.01
C PRO A 167 -0.38 -17.71 -0.31
N ALA A 168 -0.16 -18.97 -0.72
CA ALA A 168 -1.24 -19.85 -1.20
C ALA A 168 -2.45 -19.90 -0.24
N ALA A 169 -2.20 -20.09 1.06
CA ALA A 169 -3.28 -20.17 2.04
C ALA A 169 -4.10 -18.88 2.13
N GLN A 170 -3.45 -17.73 2.02
CA GLN A 170 -4.15 -16.44 2.04
C GLN A 170 -4.91 -16.21 0.72
N ALA A 171 -4.35 -16.65 -0.41
CA ALA A 171 -5.01 -16.55 -1.70
C ALA A 171 -6.28 -17.43 -1.75
N GLU A 172 -6.23 -18.61 -1.13
CA GLU A 172 -7.39 -19.52 -1.01
C GLU A 172 -8.47 -18.93 -0.09
N ALA A 173 -8.07 -18.24 0.98
CA ALA A 173 -8.99 -17.59 1.91
C ALA A 173 -9.69 -16.36 1.31
N LEU A 174 -9.20 -15.88 0.15
CA LEU A 174 -9.79 -14.71 -0.50
C LEU A 174 -11.02 -15.12 -1.32
N THR A 175 -12.17 -15.20 -0.64
CA THR A 175 -13.47 -15.55 -1.20
C THR A 175 -14.28 -14.28 -1.48
N GLU A 176 -15.44 -14.44 -2.11
CA GLU A 176 -16.38 -13.33 -2.29
C GLU A 176 -16.82 -12.76 -0.93
N GLU A 177 -17.07 -13.63 0.03
CA GLU A 177 -17.47 -13.23 1.39
C GLU A 177 -16.39 -12.41 2.10
N THR A 178 -15.14 -12.92 2.15
CA THR A 178 -14.04 -12.20 2.81
C THR A 178 -13.71 -10.90 2.10
N THR A 179 -13.91 -10.85 0.78
CA THR A 179 -13.72 -9.62 0.00
C THR A 179 -14.82 -8.60 0.31
N ALA A 180 -16.08 -9.06 0.43
CA ALA A 180 -17.21 -8.20 0.83
C ALA A 180 -16.98 -7.64 2.24
N ASP A 181 -16.49 -8.46 3.17
CA ASP A 181 -16.14 -8.02 4.52
C ASP A 181 -15.02 -6.97 4.52
N SER A 182 -14.01 -7.19 3.71
CA SER A 182 -12.90 -6.22 3.54
C SER A 182 -13.44 -4.89 3.01
N PHE A 183 -14.29 -4.96 1.99
CA PHE A 183 -14.92 -3.77 1.42
C PHE A 183 -15.76 -3.05 2.48
N ARG A 184 -16.64 -3.77 3.17
CA ARG A 184 -17.52 -3.20 4.20
C ARG A 184 -16.71 -2.51 5.30
N ARG A 185 -15.65 -3.18 5.78
CA ARG A 185 -14.78 -2.63 6.84
C ARG A 185 -14.16 -1.31 6.42
N VAL A 186 -13.53 -1.26 5.25
CA VAL A 186 -12.89 -0.04 4.73
C VAL A 186 -13.93 1.04 4.47
N PHE A 187 -15.06 0.67 3.88
CA PHE A 187 -16.14 1.60 3.57
C PHE A 187 -16.68 2.27 4.84
N THR A 188 -17.04 1.47 5.84
CA THR A 188 -17.64 1.97 7.09
C THR A 188 -16.65 2.75 7.94
N MET A 189 -15.43 2.23 8.06
CA MET A 189 -14.45 2.83 8.98
C MET A 189 -13.73 4.03 8.38
N LEU A 190 -13.59 4.11 7.06
CA LEU A 190 -12.83 5.18 6.42
C LEU A 190 -13.69 6.02 5.48
N ILE A 191 -14.35 5.39 4.49
CA ILE A 191 -15.06 6.14 3.43
C ILE A 191 -16.23 6.92 3.99
N ASP A 192 -17.03 6.32 4.86
CA ASP A 192 -18.18 6.97 5.48
C ASP A 192 -17.79 8.10 6.45
N ARG A 193 -16.51 8.16 6.82
CA ARG A 193 -16.00 9.20 7.71
C ARG A 193 -15.34 10.38 6.99
N LEU A 194 -15.27 10.32 5.66
CA LEU A 194 -14.75 11.45 4.87
C LEU A 194 -15.69 12.63 4.97
N PRO A 195 -15.17 13.87 4.84
CA PRO A 195 -16.01 15.05 4.93
C PRO A 195 -16.97 15.19 3.75
N GLY A 196 -18.11 15.80 4.02
CA GLY A 196 -19.16 16.08 3.03
C GLY A 196 -20.35 15.14 3.14
N ASP A 197 -21.36 15.44 2.32
CA ASP A 197 -22.59 14.65 2.27
C ASP A 197 -22.37 13.30 1.61
N PRO A 198 -23.15 12.29 1.96
CA PRO A 198 -23.07 10.99 1.29
C PRO A 198 -23.53 11.08 -0.17
N TRP A 199 -23.04 10.15 -0.99
CA TRP A 199 -23.49 10.01 -2.38
C TRP A 199 -24.95 9.58 -2.40
N GLY A 200 -25.78 10.28 -3.19
CA GLY A 200 -27.23 10.06 -3.22
C GLY A 200 -27.66 8.64 -3.56
N ARG A 201 -26.78 7.84 -4.19
CA ARG A 201 -27.09 6.45 -4.56
C ARG A 201 -26.52 5.43 -3.58
N THR A 202 -25.90 5.86 -2.50
CA THR A 202 -25.22 4.94 -1.56
C THR A 202 -26.14 3.82 -1.07
N GLN A 203 -27.35 4.16 -0.63
CA GLN A 203 -28.29 3.18 -0.09
C GLN A 203 -28.72 2.18 -1.17
N THR A 204 -29.05 2.68 -2.35
CA THR A 204 -29.43 1.82 -3.50
C THR A 204 -28.31 0.83 -3.85
N MET A 205 -27.06 1.32 -3.83
CA MET A 205 -25.92 0.47 -4.16
C MET A 205 -25.63 -0.56 -3.07
N LYS A 206 -25.80 -0.18 -1.79
CA LYS A 206 -25.70 -1.17 -0.67
C LYS A 206 -26.68 -2.31 -0.88
N GLU A 207 -27.94 -1.98 -1.21
CA GLU A 207 -28.97 -2.98 -1.47
C GLU A 207 -28.64 -3.84 -2.71
N ARG A 208 -28.21 -3.18 -3.79
CA ARG A 208 -27.86 -3.87 -5.05
C ARG A 208 -26.77 -4.92 -4.85
N PHE A 209 -25.74 -4.62 -4.07
CA PHE A 209 -24.63 -5.54 -3.87
C PHE A 209 -24.87 -6.53 -2.71
N GLY A 210 -25.97 -6.39 -1.98
CA GLY A 210 -26.35 -7.33 -0.92
C GLY A 210 -25.34 -7.47 0.20
N ILE A 211 -24.47 -6.48 0.39
CA ILE A 211 -23.49 -6.50 1.47
C ILE A 211 -24.23 -6.15 2.77
N SER A 212 -24.10 -7.02 3.77
CA SER A 212 -24.64 -6.77 5.10
C SER A 212 -23.84 -5.67 5.77
N TRP A 213 -24.53 -4.57 6.16
CA TRP A 213 -23.89 -3.36 6.71
C TRP A 213 -24.16 -3.20 8.21
#